data_5c4a3c0d7585a6d2c5ccb107f740e6cf
#
_entry.id   5c4a3c0d7585a6d2c5ccb107f740e6cf
#
_cell.length_a   1.000
_cell.length_b   1.000
_cell.length_c   1.000
_cell.angle_alpha   90.00
_cell.angle_beta   90.00
_cell.angle_gamma   90.00
#
_symmetry.space_group_name_H-M   'P 1'
#
loop_
_entity.id
_entity.type
_entity.pdbx_description
1 polymer ?
#
loop_
_entity_poly.entity_id
_entity_poly.type
_entity_poly.pdbx_seq_one_letter_code
_entity_poly.pdbx_strand_id
1 'polypeptide(L)'
;MRSIRSVATLGALVATAIFGFACGGSTTPAASCSKTYNVGLVTDVGKLSDKSFNANAWQGVQDAVADSSLCIKARVIESNQPTDYQKNMQLFIDQKYDMVVTVGFLLGDDTLAVAKANPTVKFAIVDYAYSAPPPNLTGLIFREDQAGFLAGIVAGKMSKTGSIGGVYGLDIPPVHKYRVGYENGAKYAVSSIKTLGVYQPPSGAKSFNDPDWGKQQATAMFGQGADIVFGAGGNTGNGALLAAVQANKLCVGVDVDQFVSYSDAQKCLVTSAEKHIAFSVKTAITDMVKNTWPSGGLLTFDAKNGGVGISPFHNYDSQVPAAVKTMVADALKKLADGTLQTGYTG
;
A
#
# COMPACT_ATOMS: atom_id res chain seq x y z
N MET A 1 16.07 -95.03 8.33
CA MET A 1 16.93 -95.54 7.27
C MET A 1 17.31 -94.44 6.33
N ARG A 2 18.64 -94.26 6.10
CA ARG A 2 19.27 -93.48 5.04
C ARG A 2 19.02 -92.00 5.00
N SER A 3 19.97 -91.16 4.83
CA SER A 3 21.43 -91.11 4.91
C SER A 3 21.87 -89.62 4.58
N ILE A 4 22.82 -89.23 5.27
CA ILE A 4 23.65 -88.02 5.18
C ILE A 4 24.03 -87.72 3.73
N ARG A 5 24.06 -86.44 3.39
CA ARG A 5 25.19 -85.84 2.66
C ARG A 5 25.24 -84.31 2.83
N SER A 6 26.33 -83.92 3.49
CA SER A 6 26.80 -82.52 3.60
C SER A 6 27.33 -82.05 2.23
N VAL A 7 27.03 -80.83 1.85
CA VAL A 7 27.80 -80.07 0.88
C VAL A 7 28.07 -78.69 1.47
N ALA A 8 29.33 -78.45 1.73
CA ALA A 8 29.87 -77.13 2.08
C ALA A 8 29.97 -76.27 0.83
N THR A 9 29.47 -75.06 0.84
CA THR A 9 29.75 -74.09 -0.20
C THR A 9 30.22 -72.78 0.42
N LEU A 10 31.38 -72.39 -0.07
CA LEU A 10 32.14 -71.17 0.31
C LEU A 10 31.27 -69.91 0.20
N GLY A 11 31.25 -69.12 1.28
CA GLY A 11 30.69 -67.82 1.28
C GLY A 11 31.65 -66.79 0.75
N ALA A 12 31.29 -66.10 -0.31
CA ALA A 12 31.96 -64.91 -0.76
C ALA A 12 31.37 -63.69 -0.05
N LEU A 13 32.13 -63.01 0.79
CA LEU A 13 31.80 -61.72 1.37
C LEU A 13 31.83 -60.67 0.26
N VAL A 14 30.68 -60.16 -0.13
CA VAL A 14 30.57 -58.92 -0.92
C VAL A 14 30.41 -57.75 0.08
N ALA A 15 31.46 -57.00 0.25
CA ALA A 15 31.45 -55.73 0.99
C ALA A 15 30.76 -54.67 0.13
N THR A 16 29.49 -54.36 0.45
CA THR A 16 28.76 -53.27 -0.19
C THR A 16 29.16 -51.96 0.52
N ALA A 17 30.02 -51.17 -0.16
CA ALA A 17 30.32 -49.81 0.28
C ALA A 17 29.08 -48.92 0.04
N ILE A 18 28.39 -48.57 1.10
CA ILE A 18 27.33 -47.58 1.06
C ILE A 18 27.97 -46.19 1.00
N PHE A 19 28.04 -45.62 -0.21
CA PHE A 19 28.34 -44.19 -0.38
C PHE A 19 27.13 -43.40 0.13
N GLY A 20 27.20 -42.92 1.36
CA GLY A 20 26.26 -41.91 1.88
C GLY A 20 26.47 -40.61 1.12
N PHE A 21 25.55 -40.29 0.19
CA PHE A 21 25.38 -38.91 -0.30
C PHE A 21 24.88 -38.07 0.87
N ALA A 22 25.79 -37.40 1.58
CA ALA A 22 25.43 -36.30 2.46
C ALA A 22 24.95 -35.15 1.55
N CYS A 23 23.62 -35.00 1.43
CA CYS A 23 23.02 -33.74 0.99
C CYS A 23 23.40 -32.68 2.03
N GLY A 24 24.48 -31.97 1.76
CA GLY A 24 24.83 -30.77 2.47
C GLY A 24 23.81 -29.69 2.14
N GLY A 25 22.69 -29.68 2.88
CA GLY A 25 21.82 -28.52 2.94
C GLY A 25 22.63 -27.37 3.50
N SER A 26 23.00 -26.40 2.67
CA SER A 26 23.56 -25.13 3.12
C SER A 26 22.47 -24.42 3.94
N THR A 27 22.43 -24.68 5.23
CA THR A 27 21.70 -23.82 6.16
C THR A 27 22.47 -22.50 6.20
N THR A 28 21.98 -21.51 5.46
CA THR A 28 22.41 -20.13 5.64
C THR A 28 22.27 -19.83 7.14
N PRO A 29 23.34 -19.43 7.86
CA PRO A 29 23.23 -19.12 9.27
C PRO A 29 22.16 -18.05 9.44
N ALA A 30 21.19 -18.28 10.32
CA ALA A 30 20.26 -17.24 10.72
C ALA A 30 21.08 -16.04 11.19
N ALA A 31 20.81 -14.86 10.66
CA ALA A 31 21.52 -13.65 11.05
C ALA A 31 21.46 -13.50 12.57
N SER A 32 22.62 -13.51 13.22
CA SER A 32 22.68 -13.32 14.68
C SER A 32 22.42 -11.85 14.98
N CYS A 33 21.27 -11.55 15.59
CA CYS A 33 20.92 -10.20 15.99
C CYS A 33 21.78 -9.74 17.17
N SER A 34 22.64 -8.78 16.95
CA SER A 34 23.37 -8.09 18.04
C SER A 34 22.45 -7.17 18.86
N LYS A 35 21.40 -6.63 18.21
CA LYS A 35 20.32 -5.83 18.81
C LYS A 35 19.01 -6.18 18.14
N THR A 36 17.94 -6.29 18.90
CA THR A 36 16.57 -6.33 18.39
C THR A 36 15.95 -4.95 18.50
N TYR A 37 15.34 -4.46 17.41
CA TYR A 37 14.63 -3.19 17.39
C TYR A 37 13.14 -3.42 17.53
N ASN A 38 12.47 -2.61 18.36
CA ASN A 38 11.03 -2.65 18.55
C ASN A 38 10.38 -1.52 17.76
N VAL A 39 9.45 -1.87 16.87
CA VAL A 39 8.73 -0.94 16.01
C VAL A 39 7.24 -1.00 16.31
N GLY A 40 6.65 0.14 16.70
CA GLY A 40 5.21 0.30 16.86
C GLY A 40 4.59 0.93 15.62
N LEU A 41 3.36 0.55 15.29
CA LEU A 41 2.55 1.23 14.29
C LEU A 41 1.24 1.69 14.92
N VAL A 42 0.86 2.95 14.68
CA VAL A 42 -0.43 3.53 15.09
C VAL A 42 -1.19 3.94 13.84
N THR A 43 -2.40 3.39 13.67
CA THR A 43 -3.28 3.77 12.55
C THR A 43 -4.08 5.03 12.88
N ASP A 44 -4.58 5.69 11.83
CA ASP A 44 -5.70 6.59 11.95
C ASP A 44 -7.02 5.83 12.23
N VAL A 45 -8.16 6.52 12.12
CA VAL A 45 -9.49 5.92 12.33
C VAL A 45 -9.92 4.96 11.20
N GLY A 46 -9.14 4.84 10.12
CA GLY A 46 -9.47 4.09 8.91
C GLY A 46 -9.41 2.56 9.03
N LYS A 47 -8.78 2.00 10.08
CA LYS A 47 -8.67 0.58 10.40
C LYS A 47 -7.77 -0.25 9.48
N LEU A 48 -7.19 -1.32 10.03
CA LEU A 48 -6.40 -2.30 9.28
C LEU A 48 -7.26 -3.12 8.28
N SER A 49 -8.56 -3.14 8.47
CA SER A 49 -9.48 -3.85 7.56
C SER A 49 -9.85 -3.07 6.30
N ASP A 50 -9.20 -1.92 6.05
CA ASP A 50 -9.49 -1.04 4.90
C ASP A 50 -9.09 -1.61 3.53
N LYS A 51 -8.38 -2.73 3.51
CA LYS A 51 -7.91 -3.43 2.29
C LYS A 51 -7.00 -2.58 1.39
N SER A 52 -6.49 -1.47 1.92
CA SER A 52 -5.65 -0.53 1.16
C SER A 52 -4.62 0.16 2.07
N PHE A 53 -4.89 1.35 2.57
CA PHE A 53 -3.96 2.29 3.19
C PHE A 53 -3.30 1.77 4.48
N ASN A 54 -4.09 1.57 5.54
CA ASN A 54 -3.57 1.11 6.84
C ASN A 54 -3.06 -0.34 6.77
N ALA A 55 -3.78 -1.21 6.03
CA ALA A 55 -3.35 -2.58 5.79
C ALA A 55 -1.95 -2.61 5.13
N ASN A 56 -1.70 -1.74 4.13
CA ASN A 56 -0.42 -1.69 3.42
C ASN A 56 0.70 -1.12 4.28
N ALA A 57 0.43 -0.13 5.11
CA ALA A 57 1.43 0.38 6.07
C ALA A 57 1.87 -0.71 7.06
N TRP A 58 0.91 -1.49 7.58
CA TRP A 58 1.21 -2.63 8.43
C TRP A 58 1.98 -3.73 7.69
N GLN A 59 1.65 -3.99 6.41
CA GLN A 59 2.41 -4.91 5.58
C GLN A 59 3.89 -4.51 5.49
N GLY A 60 4.19 -3.23 5.34
CA GLY A 60 5.58 -2.74 5.31
C GLY A 60 6.35 -3.02 6.61
N VAL A 61 5.67 -2.94 7.76
CA VAL A 61 6.26 -3.36 9.04
C VAL A 61 6.47 -4.88 9.07
N GLN A 62 5.50 -5.66 8.59
CA GLN A 62 5.63 -7.13 8.52
C GLN A 62 6.75 -7.55 7.57
N ASP A 63 6.93 -6.86 6.45
CA ASP A 63 8.03 -7.09 5.51
C ASP A 63 9.41 -6.78 6.13
N ALA A 64 9.46 -5.79 7.05
CA ALA A 64 10.67 -5.53 7.82
C ALA A 64 10.93 -6.60 8.89
N VAL A 65 9.88 -7.14 9.53
CA VAL A 65 9.99 -8.28 10.47
C VAL A 65 10.45 -9.55 9.75
N ALA A 66 9.96 -9.80 8.54
CA ALA A 66 10.34 -10.97 7.75
C ALA A 66 11.79 -10.90 7.24
N ASP A 67 12.37 -9.71 7.16
CA ASP A 67 13.78 -9.50 6.83
C ASP A 67 14.66 -9.72 8.08
N SER A 68 15.14 -10.95 8.24
CA SER A 68 15.93 -11.36 9.41
C SER A 68 17.19 -10.51 9.64
N SER A 69 17.69 -9.81 8.60
CA SER A 69 18.84 -8.91 8.71
C SER A 69 18.56 -7.63 9.48
N LEU A 70 17.27 -7.25 9.59
CA LEU A 70 16.84 -6.04 10.32
C LEU A 70 16.57 -6.29 11.80
N CYS A 71 16.34 -7.55 12.20
CA CYS A 71 16.10 -7.93 13.60
C CYS A 71 14.96 -7.16 14.27
N ILE A 72 13.81 -7.07 13.62
CA ILE A 72 12.66 -6.29 14.06
C ILE A 72 11.68 -7.16 14.87
N LYS A 73 11.15 -6.58 15.96
CA LYS A 73 9.90 -6.99 16.62
C LYS A 73 8.89 -5.86 16.47
N ALA A 74 7.65 -6.20 16.15
CA ALA A 74 6.66 -5.17 15.88
C ALA A 74 5.31 -5.45 16.53
N ARG A 75 4.56 -4.36 16.73
CA ARG A 75 3.17 -4.38 17.18
C ARG A 75 2.41 -3.21 16.55
N VAL A 76 1.12 -3.42 16.30
CA VAL A 76 0.20 -2.39 15.81
C VAL A 76 -0.86 -2.06 16.86
N ILE A 77 -1.28 -0.79 16.89
CA ILE A 77 -2.44 -0.31 17.65
C ILE A 77 -3.33 0.48 16.69
N GLU A 78 -4.59 0.06 16.57
CA GLU A 78 -5.60 0.79 15.82
C GLU A 78 -6.24 1.88 16.68
N SER A 79 -6.41 3.07 16.11
CA SER A 79 -7.16 4.14 16.77
C SER A 79 -8.65 4.07 16.43
N ASN A 80 -9.51 4.32 17.40
CA ASN A 80 -10.96 4.33 17.21
C ASN A 80 -11.52 5.75 17.01
N GLN A 81 -10.79 6.74 17.50
CA GLN A 81 -11.13 8.15 17.44
C GLN A 81 -9.85 9.01 17.48
N PRO A 82 -9.87 10.26 17.03
CA PRO A 82 -8.67 11.09 17.00
C PRO A 82 -8.02 11.29 18.38
N THR A 83 -8.79 11.31 19.46
CA THR A 83 -8.27 11.45 20.85
C THR A 83 -7.44 10.26 21.32
N ASP A 84 -7.39 9.17 20.56
CA ASP A 84 -6.58 8.00 20.87
C ASP A 84 -5.13 8.14 20.36
N TYR A 85 -4.86 9.04 19.39
CA TYR A 85 -3.58 9.08 18.66
C TYR A 85 -2.36 9.23 19.59
N GLN A 86 -2.32 10.28 20.41
CA GLN A 86 -1.20 10.49 21.34
C GLN A 86 -1.08 9.37 22.36
N LYS A 87 -2.21 8.90 22.92
CA LYS A 87 -2.22 7.80 23.90
C LYS A 87 -1.64 6.53 23.30
N ASN A 88 -2.01 6.20 22.07
CA ASN A 88 -1.52 5.01 21.37
C ASN A 88 -0.01 5.09 21.09
N MET A 89 0.50 6.26 20.70
CA MET A 89 1.93 6.49 20.55
C MET A 89 2.65 6.37 21.91
N GLN A 90 2.10 6.96 22.98
CA GLN A 90 2.69 6.93 24.31
C GLN A 90 2.83 5.51 24.85
N LEU A 91 1.89 4.60 24.56
CA LEU A 91 1.99 3.19 24.96
C LEU A 91 3.26 2.49 24.40
N PHE A 92 3.70 2.85 23.19
CA PHE A 92 4.95 2.34 22.63
C PHE A 92 6.18 2.97 23.29
N ILE A 93 6.13 4.28 23.57
CA ILE A 93 7.22 5.03 24.22
C ILE A 93 7.46 4.49 25.62
N ASP A 94 6.40 4.29 26.42
CA ASP A 94 6.48 3.76 27.78
C ASP A 94 7.08 2.34 27.80
N GLN A 95 6.88 1.56 26.74
CA GLN A 95 7.46 0.24 26.53
C GLN A 95 8.85 0.28 25.86
N LYS A 96 9.45 1.48 25.70
CA LYS A 96 10.79 1.69 25.16
C LYS A 96 10.99 1.17 23.73
N TYR A 97 10.01 1.40 22.88
CA TYR A 97 10.14 1.13 21.46
C TYR A 97 11.18 2.05 20.82
N ASP A 98 11.93 1.52 19.84
CA ASP A 98 12.97 2.27 19.12
C ASP A 98 12.35 3.20 18.08
N MET A 99 11.19 2.83 17.50
CA MET A 99 10.49 3.57 16.47
C MET A 99 8.98 3.45 16.59
N VAL A 100 8.29 4.55 16.27
CA VAL A 100 6.83 4.57 16.06
C VAL A 100 6.54 5.04 14.63
N VAL A 101 5.82 4.22 13.88
CA VAL A 101 5.25 4.58 12.57
C VAL A 101 3.82 5.02 12.80
N THR A 102 3.47 6.23 12.38
CA THR A 102 2.10 6.74 12.40
C THR A 102 1.55 6.79 10.98
N VAL A 103 0.28 6.42 10.81
CA VAL A 103 -0.29 6.20 9.49
C VAL A 103 -1.45 7.15 9.26
N GLY A 104 -1.24 8.11 8.35
CA GLY A 104 -2.28 9.02 7.88
C GLY A 104 -2.09 10.47 8.28
N PHE A 105 -2.56 11.35 7.39
CA PHE A 105 -2.49 12.81 7.53
C PHE A 105 -3.08 13.33 8.85
N LEU A 106 -4.14 12.68 9.35
CA LEU A 106 -4.84 13.10 10.57
C LEU A 106 -3.99 13.00 11.85
N LEU A 107 -2.89 12.23 11.84
CA LEU A 107 -1.98 12.11 12.98
C LEU A 107 -0.86 13.17 12.97
N GLY A 108 -0.83 14.06 11.98
CA GLY A 108 0.30 14.98 11.75
C GLY A 108 0.71 15.77 12.98
N ASP A 109 -0.22 16.53 13.55
CA ASP A 109 0.06 17.41 14.70
C ASP A 109 0.39 16.61 15.97
N ASP A 110 -0.34 15.51 16.20
CA ASP A 110 -0.10 14.62 17.34
C ASP A 110 1.28 13.95 17.25
N THR A 111 1.68 13.47 16.06
CA THR A 111 2.99 12.87 15.84
C THR A 111 4.11 13.90 16.10
N LEU A 112 3.95 15.14 15.61
CA LEU A 112 4.93 16.21 15.84
C LEU A 112 5.10 16.51 17.34
N ALA A 113 3.99 16.63 18.06
CA ALA A 113 4.01 16.90 19.49
C ALA A 113 4.71 15.80 20.28
N VAL A 114 4.36 14.53 20.00
CA VAL A 114 4.96 13.38 20.66
C VAL A 114 6.43 13.20 20.28
N ALA A 115 6.82 13.40 19.02
CA ALA A 115 8.20 13.30 18.56
C ALA A 115 9.10 14.35 19.22
N LYS A 116 8.64 15.58 19.37
CA LYS A 116 9.37 16.65 20.07
C LYS A 116 9.61 16.32 21.54
N ALA A 117 8.62 15.71 22.20
CA ALA A 117 8.73 15.32 23.61
C ALA A 117 9.64 14.09 23.84
N ASN A 118 9.91 13.29 22.77
CA ASN A 118 10.61 12.03 22.85
C ASN A 118 11.77 11.94 21.83
N PRO A 119 12.83 12.75 21.96
CA PRO A 119 13.86 12.89 20.93
C PRO A 119 14.72 11.63 20.69
N THR A 120 14.68 10.65 21.58
CA THR A 120 15.42 9.39 21.45
C THR A 120 14.68 8.32 20.66
N VAL A 121 13.36 8.47 20.47
CA VAL A 121 12.52 7.56 19.66
C VAL A 121 12.43 8.10 18.25
N LYS A 122 12.56 7.24 17.24
CA LYS A 122 12.35 7.61 15.83
C LYS A 122 10.86 7.58 15.47
N PHE A 123 10.46 8.54 14.65
CA PHE A 123 9.08 8.64 14.15
C PHE A 123 9.08 8.74 12.63
N ALA A 124 8.29 7.90 11.97
CA ALA A 124 7.93 8.07 10.57
C ALA A 124 6.42 8.24 10.45
N ILE A 125 5.97 9.19 9.65
CA ILE A 125 4.55 9.40 9.40
C ILE A 125 4.24 9.25 7.91
N VAL A 126 3.22 8.47 7.59
CA VAL A 126 2.69 8.33 6.23
C VAL A 126 1.77 9.50 5.91
N ASP A 127 1.97 10.12 4.75
CA ASP A 127 1.13 11.17 4.17
C ASP A 127 1.21 12.56 4.84
N TYR A 128 2.21 12.83 5.65
CA TYR A 128 2.36 14.16 6.22
C TYR A 128 3.77 14.73 6.01
N ALA A 129 3.85 15.98 5.58
CA ALA A 129 5.08 16.75 5.41
C ALA A 129 5.14 17.89 6.42
N TYR A 130 6.28 18.05 7.07
CA TYR A 130 6.54 19.14 8.01
C TYR A 130 7.49 20.14 7.41
N SER A 131 7.28 21.43 7.65
CA SER A 131 8.23 22.49 7.24
C SER A 131 9.53 22.50 8.07
N ALA A 132 9.44 22.13 9.35
CA ALA A 132 10.58 22.09 10.27
C ALA A 132 10.42 20.96 11.32
N PRO A 133 10.55 19.68 10.90
CA PRO A 133 10.43 18.54 11.83
C PRO A 133 11.67 18.46 12.75
N PRO A 134 11.52 17.87 13.95
CA PRO A 134 12.67 17.54 14.77
C PRO A 134 13.51 16.41 14.10
N PRO A 135 14.81 16.25 14.48
CA PRO A 135 15.72 15.30 13.82
C PRO A 135 15.31 13.81 13.92
N ASN A 136 14.37 13.48 14.79
CA ASN A 136 13.87 12.13 14.99
C ASN A 136 12.54 11.85 14.26
N LEU A 137 12.01 12.81 13.46
CA LEU A 137 10.76 12.68 12.74
C LEU A 137 10.96 12.82 11.23
N THR A 138 10.42 11.90 10.44
CA THR A 138 10.45 11.93 8.98
C THR A 138 9.04 11.72 8.42
N GLY A 139 8.66 12.51 7.42
CA GLY A 139 7.47 12.33 6.61
C GLY A 139 7.71 11.38 5.43
N LEU A 140 6.76 10.51 5.16
CA LEU A 140 6.74 9.61 3.99
C LEU A 140 5.61 10.11 3.09
N ILE A 141 5.95 10.85 2.03
CA ILE A 141 4.95 11.44 1.12
C ILE A 141 5.04 10.82 -0.27
N PHE A 142 3.95 10.93 -1.00
CA PHE A 142 3.81 10.30 -2.30
C PHE A 142 3.34 11.30 -3.36
N ARG A 143 3.58 10.93 -4.61
CA ARG A 143 3.02 11.58 -5.79
C ARG A 143 1.75 10.84 -6.22
N GLU A 144 0.73 10.91 -5.35
CA GLU A 144 -0.58 10.29 -5.60
C GLU A 144 -1.22 10.84 -6.88
N ASP A 145 -0.90 12.07 -7.24
CA ASP A 145 -1.31 12.67 -8.50
C ASP A 145 -0.79 11.90 -9.71
N GLN A 146 0.40 11.30 -9.64
CA GLN A 146 0.94 10.47 -10.72
C GLN A 146 0.18 9.14 -10.83
N ALA A 147 -0.07 8.45 -9.72
CA ALA A 147 -0.86 7.21 -9.72
C ALA A 147 -2.30 7.45 -10.20
N GLY A 148 -2.93 8.51 -9.69
CA GLY A 148 -4.25 8.95 -10.13
C GLY A 148 -4.28 9.25 -11.62
N PHE A 149 -3.27 9.93 -12.16
CA PHE A 149 -3.18 10.27 -13.59
C PHE A 149 -3.14 9.02 -14.47
N LEU A 150 -2.32 8.04 -14.12
CA LEU A 150 -2.25 6.76 -14.85
C LEU A 150 -3.58 6.01 -14.83
N ALA A 151 -4.20 5.91 -13.65
CA ALA A 151 -5.51 5.28 -13.51
C ALA A 151 -6.61 6.05 -14.24
N GLY A 152 -6.52 7.38 -14.28
CA GLY A 152 -7.40 8.25 -15.05
C GLY A 152 -7.33 8.00 -16.55
N ILE A 153 -6.14 7.78 -17.10
CA ILE A 153 -5.97 7.37 -18.51
C ILE A 153 -6.77 6.10 -18.81
N VAL A 154 -6.64 5.09 -17.94
CA VAL A 154 -7.36 3.82 -18.08
C VAL A 154 -8.87 4.06 -18.03
N ALA A 155 -9.35 4.76 -17.00
CA ALA A 155 -10.77 5.04 -16.82
C ALA A 155 -11.37 5.83 -17.99
N GLY A 156 -10.67 6.88 -18.45
CA GLY A 156 -11.12 7.69 -19.59
C GLY A 156 -11.27 6.88 -20.88
N LYS A 157 -10.32 5.97 -21.14
CA LYS A 157 -10.36 5.11 -22.36
C LYS A 157 -11.30 3.93 -22.26
N MET A 158 -11.57 3.43 -21.05
CA MET A 158 -12.48 2.29 -20.83
C MET A 158 -13.94 2.73 -20.67
N SER A 159 -14.21 4.01 -20.38
CA SER A 159 -15.58 4.53 -20.30
C SER A 159 -16.28 4.46 -21.66
N LYS A 160 -17.51 3.93 -21.65
CA LYS A 160 -18.39 3.84 -22.81
C LYS A 160 -19.39 4.99 -22.87
N THR A 161 -19.68 5.61 -21.74
CA THR A 161 -20.63 6.73 -21.64
C THR A 161 -19.95 8.09 -21.80
N GLY A 162 -18.62 8.15 -21.73
CA GLY A 162 -17.87 9.39 -21.66
C GLY A 162 -18.00 10.12 -20.32
N SER A 163 -18.41 9.41 -19.25
CA SER A 163 -18.53 9.95 -17.89
C SER A 163 -17.95 8.99 -16.86
N ILE A 164 -17.08 9.49 -15.98
CA ILE A 164 -16.46 8.74 -14.90
C ILE A 164 -16.69 9.42 -13.55
N GLY A 165 -16.65 8.64 -12.48
CA GLY A 165 -16.85 9.12 -11.11
C GLY A 165 -15.63 8.92 -10.21
N GLY A 166 -15.60 9.62 -9.10
CA GLY A 166 -14.65 9.42 -8.01
C GLY A 166 -15.28 9.69 -6.66
N VAL A 167 -15.21 8.72 -5.76
CA VAL A 167 -15.61 8.82 -4.37
C VAL A 167 -14.34 8.85 -3.54
N TYR A 168 -14.16 9.96 -2.84
CA TYR A 168 -12.91 10.28 -2.15
C TYR A 168 -13.14 10.33 -0.64
N GLY A 169 -12.09 10.05 0.15
CA GLY A 169 -12.06 10.36 1.56
C GLY A 169 -12.17 11.86 1.82
N LEU A 170 -11.58 12.33 2.92
CA LEU A 170 -11.55 13.77 3.22
C LEU A 170 -10.76 14.55 2.17
N ASP A 171 -11.11 15.82 1.96
CA ASP A 171 -10.32 16.73 1.12
C ASP A 171 -9.04 17.17 1.86
N ILE A 172 -8.06 16.30 1.86
CA ILE A 172 -6.71 16.50 2.42
C ILE A 172 -5.67 16.30 1.31
N PRO A 173 -4.44 16.81 1.45
CA PRO A 173 -3.47 16.85 0.36
C PRO A 173 -3.27 15.53 -0.39
N PRO A 174 -3.07 14.34 0.25
CA PRO A 174 -2.89 13.10 -0.50
C PRO A 174 -4.13 12.67 -1.30
N VAL A 175 -5.34 12.88 -0.75
CA VAL A 175 -6.60 12.53 -1.42
C VAL A 175 -6.90 13.51 -2.54
N HIS A 176 -6.62 14.80 -2.32
CA HIS A 176 -6.73 15.82 -3.35
C HIS A 176 -5.82 15.54 -4.56
N LYS A 177 -4.56 15.13 -4.32
CA LYS A 177 -3.64 14.72 -5.38
C LYS A 177 -4.22 13.57 -6.22
N TYR A 178 -4.73 12.51 -5.58
CA TYR A 178 -5.37 11.40 -6.29
C TYR A 178 -6.49 11.88 -7.21
N ARG A 179 -7.38 12.75 -6.71
CA ARG A 179 -8.49 13.29 -7.48
C ARG A 179 -8.00 14.10 -8.69
N VAL A 180 -7.12 15.08 -8.45
CA VAL A 180 -6.60 15.94 -9.52
C VAL A 180 -5.90 15.10 -10.58
N GLY A 181 -5.05 14.15 -10.16
CA GLY A 181 -4.39 13.22 -11.06
C GLY A 181 -5.40 12.43 -11.89
N TYR A 182 -6.36 11.79 -11.25
CA TYR A 182 -7.37 10.95 -11.93
C TYR A 182 -8.20 11.73 -12.95
N GLU A 183 -8.72 12.88 -12.58
CA GLU A 183 -9.51 13.72 -13.49
C GLU A 183 -8.67 14.25 -14.66
N ASN A 184 -7.42 14.67 -14.40
CA ASN A 184 -6.53 15.18 -15.45
C ASN A 184 -5.99 14.07 -16.36
N GLY A 185 -5.69 12.87 -15.82
CA GLY A 185 -5.30 11.72 -16.62
C GLY A 185 -6.43 11.26 -17.55
N ALA A 186 -7.67 11.29 -17.09
CA ALA A 186 -8.83 10.99 -17.93
C ALA A 186 -9.00 12.01 -19.05
N LYS A 187 -8.86 13.31 -18.75
CA LYS A 187 -8.93 14.39 -19.76
C LYS A 187 -7.74 14.35 -20.74
N TYR A 188 -6.56 13.97 -20.29
CA TYR A 188 -5.39 13.74 -21.14
C TYR A 188 -5.68 12.64 -22.18
N ALA A 189 -6.34 11.57 -21.75
CA ALA A 189 -6.69 10.46 -22.64
C ALA A 189 -7.91 10.75 -23.54
N VAL A 190 -8.92 11.46 -22.99
CA VAL A 190 -10.18 11.81 -23.67
C VAL A 190 -10.61 13.21 -23.25
N SER A 191 -10.32 14.21 -24.06
CA SER A 191 -10.51 15.63 -23.70
C SER A 191 -11.97 16.01 -23.36
N SER A 192 -12.94 15.29 -23.90
CA SER A 192 -14.37 15.51 -23.68
C SER A 192 -14.95 14.73 -22.50
N ILE A 193 -14.14 13.95 -21.76
CA ILE A 193 -14.63 13.13 -20.66
C ILE A 193 -15.25 13.99 -19.56
N LYS A 194 -16.42 13.59 -19.08
CA LYS A 194 -17.05 14.20 -17.91
C LYS A 194 -16.53 13.52 -16.64
N THR A 195 -16.10 14.31 -15.67
CA THR A 195 -15.64 13.80 -14.37
C THR A 195 -16.63 14.25 -13.28
N LEU A 196 -17.06 13.31 -12.46
CA LEU A 196 -17.87 13.52 -11.27
C LEU A 196 -17.00 13.18 -10.07
N GLY A 197 -16.97 14.04 -9.04
CA GLY A 197 -16.13 13.78 -7.87
C GLY A 197 -16.74 14.34 -6.60
N VAL A 198 -16.70 13.58 -5.51
CA VAL A 198 -17.17 14.02 -4.20
C VAL A 198 -16.19 13.58 -3.11
N TYR A 199 -15.91 14.50 -2.18
CA TYR A 199 -15.18 14.20 -0.96
C TYR A 199 -16.15 13.87 0.17
N GLN A 200 -15.74 12.91 1.01
CA GLN A 200 -16.43 12.64 2.25
C GLN A 200 -16.34 13.88 3.16
N PRO A 201 -17.44 14.37 3.73
CA PRO A 201 -17.37 15.43 4.73
C PRO A 201 -16.70 14.91 6.01
N PRO A 202 -16.02 15.80 6.79
CA PRO A 202 -15.45 15.41 8.08
C PRO A 202 -16.51 14.77 8.99
N SER A 203 -16.23 13.58 9.50
CA SER A 203 -17.19 12.76 10.24
C SER A 203 -16.58 12.05 11.47
N GLY A 204 -15.48 12.58 12.00
CA GLY A 204 -14.79 12.01 13.17
C GLY A 204 -14.36 10.56 12.95
N ALA A 205 -14.83 9.63 13.76
CA ALA A 205 -14.51 8.20 13.67
C ALA A 205 -14.97 7.52 12.37
N LYS A 206 -15.89 8.13 11.62
CA LYS A 206 -16.33 7.65 10.32
C LYS A 206 -15.50 8.16 9.15
N SER A 207 -14.59 9.11 9.37
CA SER A 207 -13.69 9.60 8.33
C SER A 207 -12.90 8.43 7.76
N PHE A 208 -12.89 8.26 6.42
CA PHE A 208 -12.35 7.10 5.71
C PHE A 208 -12.99 5.74 6.05
N ASN A 209 -14.05 5.71 6.86
CA ASN A 209 -14.66 4.49 7.38
C ASN A 209 -16.19 4.52 7.32
N ASP A 210 -16.75 5.01 6.22
CA ASP A 210 -18.20 5.05 5.95
C ASP A 210 -18.52 4.43 4.58
N PRO A 211 -18.51 3.09 4.46
CA PRO A 211 -18.78 2.41 3.20
C PRO A 211 -20.20 2.64 2.68
N ASP A 212 -21.18 2.85 3.56
CA ASP A 212 -22.56 3.14 3.13
C ASP A 212 -22.67 4.48 2.43
N TRP A 213 -22.00 5.52 2.98
CA TRP A 213 -21.91 6.80 2.30
C TRP A 213 -21.22 6.68 0.96
N GLY A 214 -20.07 5.98 0.90
CA GLY A 214 -19.34 5.76 -0.35
C GLY A 214 -20.19 5.07 -1.41
N LYS A 215 -20.94 4.05 -1.02
CA LYS A 215 -21.87 3.34 -1.89
C LYS A 215 -22.99 4.25 -2.42
N GLN A 216 -23.58 5.08 -1.58
CA GLN A 216 -24.63 6.04 -1.97
C GLN A 216 -24.11 7.03 -3.01
N GLN A 217 -22.91 7.58 -2.80
CA GLN A 217 -22.33 8.55 -3.73
C GLN A 217 -22.02 7.92 -5.10
N ALA A 218 -21.42 6.73 -5.13
CA ALA A 218 -21.17 6.03 -6.39
C ALA A 218 -22.47 5.70 -7.13
N THR A 219 -23.50 5.24 -6.42
CA THR A 219 -24.82 4.96 -7.00
C THR A 219 -25.42 6.21 -7.63
N ALA A 220 -25.32 7.36 -6.95
CA ALA A 220 -25.79 8.64 -7.51
C ALA A 220 -25.00 9.05 -8.78
N MET A 221 -23.68 8.81 -8.82
CA MET A 221 -22.88 9.07 -10.02
C MET A 221 -23.25 8.17 -11.18
N PHE A 222 -23.58 6.90 -10.94
CA PHE A 222 -24.08 5.99 -11.98
C PHE A 222 -25.44 6.47 -12.53
N GLY A 223 -26.31 6.98 -11.65
CA GLY A 223 -27.56 7.64 -12.08
C GLY A 223 -27.35 8.89 -12.95
N GLN A 224 -26.19 9.56 -12.82
CA GLN A 224 -25.78 10.71 -13.63
C GLN A 224 -25.01 10.32 -14.89
N GLY A 225 -24.88 9.03 -15.18
CA GLY A 225 -24.28 8.50 -16.40
C GLY A 225 -22.85 8.04 -16.26
N ALA A 226 -22.21 8.09 -15.08
CA ALA A 226 -20.91 7.48 -14.90
C ALA A 226 -20.97 5.96 -15.11
N ASP A 227 -19.94 5.37 -15.71
CA ASP A 227 -19.85 3.93 -15.89
C ASP A 227 -18.57 3.33 -15.28
N ILE A 228 -17.70 4.18 -14.75
CA ILE A 228 -16.52 3.81 -13.99
C ILE A 228 -16.45 4.70 -12.74
N VAL A 229 -16.09 4.14 -11.58
CA VAL A 229 -15.86 4.89 -10.35
C VAL A 229 -14.49 4.59 -9.74
N PHE A 230 -13.78 5.62 -9.32
CA PHE A 230 -12.57 5.51 -8.50
C PHE A 230 -12.94 5.58 -7.02
N GLY A 231 -12.49 4.62 -6.21
CA GLY A 231 -12.74 4.58 -4.77
C GLY A 231 -11.48 4.91 -3.98
N ALA A 232 -11.19 6.18 -3.69
CA ALA A 232 -9.98 6.60 -2.99
C ALA A 232 -10.29 7.17 -1.60
N GLY A 233 -10.43 6.30 -0.60
CA GLY A 233 -10.80 6.75 0.75
C GLY A 233 -11.02 5.60 1.74
N GLY A 234 -10.14 4.62 1.77
CA GLY A 234 -10.23 3.48 2.70
C GLY A 234 -11.56 2.73 2.56
N ASN A 235 -12.20 2.39 3.68
CA ASN A 235 -13.51 1.72 3.67
C ASN A 235 -14.61 2.54 3.00
N THR A 236 -14.55 3.86 3.04
CA THR A 236 -15.47 4.73 2.28
C THR A 236 -15.33 4.50 0.78
N GLY A 237 -14.09 4.44 0.26
CA GLY A 237 -13.80 4.08 -1.12
C GLY A 237 -14.26 2.66 -1.48
N ASN A 238 -14.05 1.69 -0.57
CA ASN A 238 -14.50 0.31 -0.75
C ASN A 238 -16.01 0.22 -0.96
N GLY A 239 -16.80 1.06 -0.29
CA GLY A 239 -18.24 1.18 -0.51
C GLY A 239 -18.58 1.55 -1.96
N ALA A 240 -17.80 2.45 -2.58
CA ALA A 240 -17.99 2.82 -3.99
C ALA A 240 -17.65 1.66 -4.94
N LEU A 241 -16.59 0.88 -4.64
CA LEU A 241 -16.25 -0.31 -5.43
C LEU A 241 -17.39 -1.35 -5.38
N LEU A 242 -17.97 -1.60 -4.21
CA LEU A 242 -19.11 -2.51 -4.08
C LEU A 242 -20.36 -2.02 -4.82
N ALA A 243 -20.60 -0.69 -4.85
CA ALA A 243 -21.67 -0.14 -5.67
C ALA A 243 -21.46 -0.44 -7.17
N ALA A 244 -20.21 -0.33 -7.64
CA ALA A 244 -19.87 -0.66 -9.03
C ALA A 244 -20.12 -2.15 -9.34
N VAL A 245 -19.73 -3.06 -8.43
CA VAL A 245 -20.03 -4.50 -8.57
C VAL A 245 -21.54 -4.73 -8.70
N GLN A 246 -22.35 -4.12 -7.82
CA GLN A 246 -23.80 -4.29 -7.79
C GLN A 246 -24.49 -3.71 -9.04
N ALA A 247 -23.95 -2.62 -9.59
CA ALA A 247 -24.47 -1.95 -10.78
C ALA A 247 -23.92 -2.52 -12.11
N ASN A 248 -23.06 -3.54 -12.05
CA ASN A 248 -22.31 -4.06 -13.23
C ASN A 248 -21.55 -2.93 -13.96
N LYS A 249 -20.95 -2.04 -13.20
CA LYS A 249 -20.09 -0.95 -13.68
C LYS A 249 -18.62 -1.29 -13.39
N LEU A 250 -17.70 -0.55 -13.99
CA LEU A 250 -16.28 -0.69 -13.76
C LEU A 250 -15.84 0.11 -12.52
N CYS A 251 -14.72 -0.27 -11.96
CA CYS A 251 -14.11 0.50 -10.87
C CYS A 251 -12.58 0.54 -10.93
N VAL A 252 -12.02 1.52 -10.26
CA VAL A 252 -10.58 1.69 -10.01
C VAL A 252 -10.34 1.63 -8.51
N GLY A 253 -9.39 0.79 -8.10
CA GLY A 253 -8.96 0.67 -6.71
C GLY A 253 -7.86 1.67 -6.33
N VAL A 254 -7.43 1.66 -5.07
CA VAL A 254 -6.48 2.63 -4.50
C VAL A 254 -5.41 1.98 -3.62
N ASP A 255 -4.25 2.61 -3.55
CA ASP A 255 -3.08 2.33 -2.71
C ASP A 255 -2.37 1.02 -3.01
N VAL A 256 -3.10 -0.07 -3.19
CA VAL A 256 -2.58 -1.41 -3.46
C VAL A 256 -3.29 -2.03 -4.65
N ASP A 257 -2.80 -3.17 -5.11
CA ASP A 257 -3.57 -4.02 -6.02
C ASP A 257 -4.82 -4.57 -5.28
N GLN A 258 -5.93 -3.82 -5.34
CA GLN A 258 -7.18 -4.21 -4.69
C GLN A 258 -7.85 -5.43 -5.36
N PHE A 259 -7.43 -5.84 -6.53
CA PHE A 259 -7.85 -7.13 -7.07
C PHE A 259 -7.37 -8.29 -6.18
N VAL A 260 -6.18 -8.15 -5.59
CA VAL A 260 -5.61 -9.14 -4.66
C VAL A 260 -6.13 -8.94 -3.24
N SER A 261 -6.15 -7.70 -2.74
CA SER A 261 -6.47 -7.42 -1.34
C SER A 261 -7.97 -7.38 -1.03
N TYR A 262 -8.84 -7.17 -2.05
CA TYR A 262 -10.28 -7.00 -1.89
C TYR A 262 -11.09 -7.85 -2.88
N SER A 263 -11.25 -9.13 -2.58
CA SER A 263 -11.92 -10.12 -3.45
C SER A 263 -13.34 -9.73 -3.89
N ASP A 264 -14.09 -9.04 -3.03
CA ASP A 264 -15.48 -8.66 -3.31
C ASP A 264 -15.61 -7.64 -4.45
N ALA A 265 -14.53 -6.89 -4.72
CA ALA A 265 -14.49 -5.89 -5.80
C ALA A 265 -13.88 -6.42 -7.11
N GLN A 266 -13.34 -7.64 -7.16
CA GLN A 266 -12.63 -8.19 -8.33
C GLN A 266 -13.41 -8.07 -9.65
N LYS A 267 -14.74 -8.18 -9.59
CA LYS A 267 -15.62 -8.13 -10.78
C LYS A 267 -15.65 -6.76 -11.45
N CYS A 268 -15.35 -5.67 -10.75
CA CYS A 268 -15.37 -4.32 -11.31
C CYS A 268 -13.98 -3.73 -11.54
N LEU A 269 -12.93 -4.27 -10.87
CA LEU A 269 -11.59 -3.67 -10.85
C LEU A 269 -10.89 -3.82 -12.20
N VAL A 270 -10.72 -2.71 -12.90
CA VAL A 270 -9.91 -2.66 -14.12
C VAL A 270 -8.43 -2.43 -13.83
N THR A 271 -8.11 -1.74 -12.75
CA THR A 271 -6.77 -1.50 -12.19
C THR A 271 -6.93 -0.83 -10.82
N SER A 272 -5.82 -0.60 -10.12
CA SER A 272 -5.74 0.24 -8.90
C SER A 272 -4.69 1.31 -9.09
N ALA A 273 -4.92 2.54 -8.59
CA ALA A 273 -3.91 3.58 -8.49
C ALA A 273 -3.02 3.27 -7.28
N GLU A 274 -1.83 2.73 -7.51
CA GLU A 274 -0.98 2.20 -6.45
C GLU A 274 -0.11 3.28 -5.81
N LYS A 275 -0.01 3.20 -4.50
CA LYS A 275 0.91 3.93 -3.63
C LYS A 275 1.63 2.91 -2.75
N HIS A 276 2.92 2.72 -2.98
CA HIS A 276 3.67 1.63 -2.38
C HIS A 276 4.08 1.92 -0.93
N ILE A 277 3.07 2.04 -0.06
CA ILE A 277 3.23 2.40 1.37
C ILE A 277 4.10 1.37 2.10
N ALA A 278 3.90 0.08 1.83
CA ALA A 278 4.72 -0.98 2.44
C ALA A 278 6.21 -0.77 2.15
N PHE A 279 6.57 -0.41 0.91
CA PHE A 279 7.93 -0.09 0.52
C PHE A 279 8.47 1.11 1.31
N SER A 280 7.69 2.18 1.46
CA SER A 280 8.10 3.39 2.18
C SER A 280 8.33 3.14 3.67
N VAL A 281 7.43 2.39 4.31
CA VAL A 281 7.52 2.04 5.73
C VAL A 281 8.73 1.12 5.98
N LYS A 282 8.91 0.07 5.15
CA LYS A 282 10.10 -0.79 5.24
C LYS A 282 11.39 0.00 5.03
N THR A 283 11.41 0.97 4.11
CA THR A 283 12.55 1.87 3.88
C THR A 283 12.89 2.65 5.14
N ALA A 284 11.91 3.31 5.78
CA ALA A 284 12.13 4.08 7.00
C ALA A 284 12.65 3.21 8.16
N ILE A 285 12.11 1.99 8.33
CA ILE A 285 12.60 1.04 9.34
C ILE A 285 14.04 0.61 9.03
N THR A 286 14.34 0.35 7.76
CA THR A 286 15.69 -0.02 7.31
C THR A 286 16.69 1.10 7.58
N ASP A 287 16.33 2.35 7.32
CA ASP A 287 17.15 3.53 7.55
C ASP A 287 17.45 3.72 9.05
N MET A 288 16.46 3.47 9.91
CA MET A 288 16.68 3.48 11.37
C MET A 288 17.71 2.41 11.78
N VAL A 289 17.54 1.17 11.33
CA VAL A 289 18.43 0.05 11.67
C VAL A 289 19.84 0.27 11.16
N LYS A 290 19.99 0.77 9.92
CA LYS A 290 21.29 1.01 9.27
C LYS A 290 21.93 2.34 9.66
N ASN A 291 21.28 3.12 10.52
CA ASN A 291 21.73 4.46 10.92
C ASN A 291 21.91 5.44 9.73
N THR A 292 21.08 5.28 8.70
CA THR A 292 20.97 6.16 7.54
C THR A 292 19.74 7.08 7.64
N TRP A 293 19.21 7.26 8.84
CA TRP A 293 17.98 8.01 9.10
C TRP A 293 18.05 9.43 8.53
N PRO A 294 17.07 9.84 7.70
CA PRO A 294 17.03 11.18 7.13
C PRO A 294 16.61 12.20 8.20
N SER A 295 17.58 12.69 8.96
CA SER A 295 17.36 13.59 10.10
C SER A 295 16.56 14.82 9.71
N GLY A 296 15.34 14.96 10.23
CA GLY A 296 14.41 16.05 9.91
C GLY A 296 13.96 16.09 8.45
N GLY A 297 14.10 14.97 7.74
CA GLY A 297 13.89 14.89 6.31
C GLY A 297 12.48 14.51 5.90
N LEU A 298 12.30 14.52 4.60
CA LEU A 298 11.11 14.10 3.90
C LEU A 298 11.53 13.06 2.87
N LEU A 299 10.93 11.89 2.91
CA LEU A 299 11.09 10.88 1.86
C LEU A 299 9.92 10.99 0.90
N THR A 300 10.22 11.25 -0.38
CA THR A 300 9.21 11.33 -1.44
C THR A 300 9.24 10.08 -2.29
N PHE A 301 8.07 9.49 -2.49
CA PHE A 301 7.83 8.29 -3.27
C PHE A 301 7.01 8.65 -4.52
N ASP A 302 7.57 8.40 -5.70
CA ASP A 302 7.04 8.82 -6.98
C ASP A 302 7.24 7.76 -8.07
N ALA A 303 6.85 8.07 -9.30
CA ALA A 303 7.06 7.19 -10.45
C ALA A 303 8.54 6.90 -10.73
N LYS A 304 9.45 7.84 -10.41
CA LYS A 304 10.89 7.71 -10.67
C LYS A 304 11.54 6.65 -9.78
N ASN A 305 11.14 6.57 -8.52
CA ASN A 305 11.68 5.61 -7.57
C ASN A 305 10.77 4.40 -7.35
N GLY A 306 9.72 4.24 -8.15
CA GLY A 306 8.78 3.13 -8.03
C GLY A 306 7.86 3.23 -6.81
N GLY A 307 7.70 4.43 -6.25
CA GLY A 307 6.83 4.65 -5.09
C GLY A 307 5.35 4.73 -5.42
N VAL A 308 5.00 4.94 -6.70
CA VAL A 308 3.62 4.96 -7.21
C VAL A 308 3.52 4.31 -8.58
N GLY A 309 2.33 3.82 -8.93
CA GLY A 309 2.07 3.18 -10.21
C GLY A 309 0.61 2.81 -10.40
N ILE A 310 0.35 1.80 -11.20
CA ILE A 310 -0.95 1.12 -11.28
C ILE A 310 -0.78 -0.38 -11.23
N SER A 311 -1.79 -1.09 -10.73
CA SER A 311 -1.82 -2.55 -10.70
C SER A 311 -2.03 -3.15 -12.10
N PRO A 312 -1.71 -4.44 -12.29
CA PRO A 312 -2.10 -5.19 -13.47
C PRO A 312 -3.60 -5.11 -13.75
N PHE A 313 -4.00 -5.36 -14.98
CA PHE A 313 -5.42 -5.31 -15.40
C PHE A 313 -6.19 -6.60 -15.10
N HIS A 314 -5.54 -7.65 -14.65
CA HIS A 314 -6.13 -8.92 -14.23
C HIS A 314 -7.22 -9.45 -15.18
N ASN A 315 -8.46 -9.59 -14.71
CA ASN A 315 -9.60 -10.07 -15.49
C ASN A 315 -9.96 -9.18 -16.69
N TYR A 316 -9.48 -7.94 -16.71
CA TYR A 316 -9.70 -6.98 -17.78
C TYR A 316 -8.54 -6.89 -18.77
N ASP A 317 -7.44 -7.65 -18.57
CA ASP A 317 -6.24 -7.50 -19.39
C ASP A 317 -6.52 -7.67 -20.90
N SER A 318 -7.33 -8.64 -21.29
CA SER A 318 -7.74 -8.84 -22.68
C SER A 318 -8.72 -7.78 -23.21
N GLN A 319 -9.40 -7.06 -22.31
CA GLN A 319 -10.38 -6.03 -22.66
C GLN A 319 -9.79 -4.63 -22.73
N VAL A 320 -8.65 -4.39 -22.04
CA VAL A 320 -7.90 -3.14 -22.14
C VAL A 320 -7.15 -3.10 -23.48
N PRO A 321 -7.46 -2.17 -24.40
CA PRO A 321 -6.80 -2.10 -25.69
C PRO A 321 -5.29 -1.92 -25.57
N ALA A 322 -4.51 -2.54 -26.46
CA ALA A 322 -3.05 -2.41 -26.47
C ALA A 322 -2.59 -0.94 -26.52
N ALA A 323 -3.29 -0.09 -27.26
CA ALA A 323 -3.00 1.36 -27.32
C ALA A 323 -3.16 2.05 -25.96
N VAL A 324 -4.07 1.58 -25.09
CA VAL A 324 -4.22 2.11 -23.72
C VAL A 324 -3.04 1.67 -22.84
N LYS A 325 -2.65 0.40 -22.93
CA LYS A 325 -1.47 -0.14 -22.23
C LYS A 325 -0.20 0.64 -22.61
N THR A 326 -0.01 0.90 -23.90
CA THR A 326 1.12 1.72 -24.40
C THR A 326 1.05 3.14 -23.85
N MET A 327 -0.14 3.79 -23.92
CA MET A 327 -0.31 5.16 -23.41
C MET A 327 0.01 5.28 -21.93
N VAL A 328 -0.40 4.30 -21.11
CA VAL A 328 -0.09 4.25 -19.67
C VAL A 328 1.41 4.08 -19.44
N ALA A 329 2.06 3.15 -20.15
CA ALA A 329 3.50 2.91 -20.04
C ALA A 329 4.32 4.16 -20.43
N ASP A 330 3.94 4.83 -21.51
CA ASP A 330 4.57 6.08 -21.97
C ASP A 330 4.36 7.23 -20.96
N ALA A 331 3.15 7.33 -20.41
CA ALA A 331 2.84 8.33 -19.38
C ALA A 331 3.66 8.07 -18.10
N LEU A 332 3.73 6.81 -17.64
CA LEU A 332 4.55 6.43 -16.47
C LEU A 332 6.02 6.85 -16.66
N LYS A 333 6.59 6.52 -17.82
CA LYS A 333 7.96 6.91 -18.14
C LYS A 333 8.16 8.42 -18.12
N LYS A 334 7.24 9.17 -18.75
CA LYS A 334 7.30 10.65 -18.80
C LYS A 334 7.06 11.31 -17.45
N LEU A 335 6.26 10.70 -16.57
CA LEU A 335 6.10 11.14 -15.19
C LEU A 335 7.39 10.90 -14.39
N ALA A 336 8.04 9.76 -14.59
CA ALA A 336 9.29 9.41 -13.93
C ALA A 336 10.46 10.31 -14.33
N ASP A 337 10.55 10.71 -15.61
CA ASP A 337 11.59 11.60 -16.11
C ASP A 337 11.22 13.11 -16.01
N GLY A 338 9.98 13.43 -15.55
CA GLY A 338 9.50 14.78 -15.31
C GLY A 338 9.05 15.56 -16.58
N THR A 339 9.02 14.90 -17.75
CA THR A 339 8.59 15.53 -19.02
C THR A 339 7.07 15.61 -19.17
N LEU A 340 6.30 14.90 -18.34
CA LEU A 340 4.86 15.02 -18.22
C LEU A 340 4.49 15.53 -16.82
N GLN A 341 3.60 16.52 -16.78
CA GLN A 341 3.05 17.05 -15.55
C GLN A 341 1.59 16.61 -15.40
N THR A 342 1.18 16.26 -14.19
CA THR A 342 -0.19 15.82 -13.88
C THR A 342 -1.20 16.96 -13.85
N GLY A 343 -0.72 18.21 -13.78
CA GLY A 343 -1.53 19.40 -13.56
C GLY A 343 -1.86 19.67 -12.09
N TYR A 344 -1.30 18.88 -11.15
CA TYR A 344 -1.35 19.21 -9.73
C TYR A 344 -0.32 20.31 -9.44
N THR A 345 -0.74 21.39 -8.79
CA THR A 345 0.10 22.58 -8.54
C THR A 345 0.43 22.82 -7.05
N GLY A 346 0.14 21.85 -6.16
CA GLY A 346 0.46 21.93 -4.73
C GLY A 346 -0.67 22.46 -3.87
#